data_f09fb10da3478a401f85df5e83c3efde
#
_entry.id   f09fb10da3478a401f85df5e83c3efde
#
_cell.length_a   1.000
_cell.length_b   1.000
_cell.length_c   1.000
_cell.angle_alpha   90.00
_cell.angle_beta   90.00
_cell.angle_gamma   90.00
#
_symmetry.space_group_name_H-M   'P 1'
#
loop_
_entity.id
_entity.type
_entity.pdbx_description
1 polymer ?
#
loop_
_entity_poly.entity_id
_entity_poly.type
_entity_poly.pdbx_seq_one_letter_code
_entity_poly.pdbx_strand_id
1 'polypeptide(L)'
;MRAASLEACGCFPTGRHYPGIAHLLRAVTRGLVEELAADAAWVELPIALIDVETTGTDAAVDRVVEIGIAIARGGEIVERRNWLVNPGRPIPKEASDVHKITDDDVKDAPPFDAVAEEIAGLLSGCVPAAYNAAFDRAFLGAEIARTSAASSAPAPAFRRSVDWVDPLVWARELQQGERSRALGEVAARLGISLENAHRASDDADAALRVMLALGRDVRVPRTYAALVQEQRRLAMAQADERRLNKWR
;
A
#
# COMPACT_ATOMS: atom_id res chain seq x y z
N MET A 1 25.38 -6.17 -18.39
CA MET A 1 24.43 -7.04 -17.62
C MET A 1 24.05 -6.26 -16.38
N ARG A 2 22.77 -6.07 -16.09
CA ARG A 2 22.29 -5.35 -14.93
C ARG A 2 22.45 -6.24 -13.68
N ALA A 3 22.75 -5.66 -12.51
CA ALA A 3 22.95 -6.38 -11.24
C ALA A 3 21.82 -7.38 -10.93
N ALA A 4 20.56 -7.01 -11.21
CA ALA A 4 19.38 -7.84 -11.01
C ALA A 4 19.41 -9.19 -11.75
N SER A 5 20.06 -9.30 -12.90
CA SER A 5 20.15 -10.57 -13.67
C SER A 5 21.20 -11.52 -13.09
N LEU A 6 22.21 -10.99 -12.40
CA LEU A 6 23.23 -11.80 -11.71
C LEU A 6 22.67 -12.39 -10.40
N GLU A 7 21.85 -11.62 -9.69
CA GLU A 7 21.20 -12.05 -8.46
C GLU A 7 20.19 -13.19 -8.71
N ALA A 8 19.43 -13.12 -9.78
CA ALA A 8 18.40 -14.11 -10.10
C ALA A 8 18.98 -15.52 -10.41
N CYS A 9 20.17 -15.61 -10.99
CA CYS A 9 20.80 -16.88 -11.33
C CYS A 9 21.82 -17.36 -10.29
N GLY A 10 22.23 -16.51 -9.31
CA GLY A 10 23.32 -16.82 -8.38
C GLY A 10 24.70 -16.87 -9.05
N CYS A 11 24.83 -16.22 -10.21
CA CYS A 11 26.09 -16.16 -10.96
C CYS A 11 26.87 -14.90 -10.59
N PHE A 12 28.16 -15.06 -10.32
CA PHE A 12 29.07 -13.97 -10.01
C PHE A 12 30.08 -13.78 -11.17
N PRO A 13 30.77 -12.64 -11.22
CA PRO A 13 31.77 -12.35 -12.28
C PRO A 13 32.86 -13.40 -12.43
N THR A 14 33.07 -14.25 -11.40
CA THR A 14 34.02 -15.38 -11.44
C THR A 14 33.52 -16.60 -12.22
N GLY A 15 32.30 -16.56 -12.79
CA GLY A 15 31.68 -17.69 -13.50
C GLY A 15 31.24 -18.85 -12.58
N ARG A 16 31.37 -18.70 -11.28
CA ARG A 16 30.92 -19.71 -10.31
C ARG A 16 29.43 -19.55 -10.02
N HIS A 17 28.72 -20.66 -9.99
CA HIS A 17 27.29 -20.71 -9.66
C HIS A 17 27.12 -21.14 -8.18
N TYR A 18 26.43 -20.33 -7.40
CA TYR A 18 26.17 -20.56 -5.98
C TYR A 18 24.65 -20.62 -5.73
N PRO A 19 24.00 -21.78 -5.88
CA PRO A 19 22.54 -21.91 -5.73
C PRO A 19 22.03 -21.48 -4.35
N GLY A 20 22.81 -21.72 -3.29
CA GLY A 20 22.46 -21.30 -1.93
C GLY A 20 22.43 -19.79 -1.75
N ILE A 21 23.34 -19.05 -2.41
CA ILE A 21 23.36 -17.58 -2.38
C ILE A 21 22.17 -17.03 -3.17
N ALA A 22 21.86 -17.60 -4.34
CA ALA A 22 20.70 -17.20 -5.11
C ALA A 22 19.38 -17.41 -4.34
N HIS A 23 19.29 -18.51 -3.58
CA HIS A 23 18.15 -18.78 -2.71
C HIS A 23 18.04 -17.74 -1.59
N LEU A 24 19.16 -17.43 -0.93
CA LEU A 24 19.21 -16.43 0.13
C LEU A 24 18.82 -15.04 -0.40
N LEU A 25 19.39 -14.61 -1.54
CA LEU A 25 19.07 -13.33 -2.17
C LEU A 25 17.57 -13.24 -2.51
N ARG A 26 16.98 -14.29 -3.10
CA ARG A 26 15.54 -14.33 -3.37
C ARG A 26 14.70 -14.27 -2.10
N ALA A 27 15.16 -14.86 -1.00
CA ALA A 27 14.45 -14.79 0.28
C ALA A 27 14.46 -13.37 0.87
N VAL A 28 15.60 -12.66 0.79
CA VAL A 28 15.72 -11.29 1.32
C VAL A 28 15.08 -10.24 0.42
N THR A 29 15.00 -10.47 -0.89
CA THR A 29 14.38 -9.51 -1.85
C THR A 29 12.91 -9.81 -2.14
N ARG A 30 12.37 -10.88 -1.57
CA ARG A 30 10.96 -11.23 -1.78
C ARG A 30 10.03 -10.11 -1.34
N GLY A 31 9.11 -9.70 -2.23
CA GLY A 31 8.10 -8.66 -1.99
C GLY A 31 8.56 -7.24 -2.22
N LEU A 32 9.81 -7.07 -2.59
CA LEU A 32 10.33 -5.75 -2.91
C LEU A 32 9.97 -5.34 -4.34
N VAL A 33 9.96 -4.05 -4.58
CA VAL A 33 9.96 -3.46 -5.92
C VAL A 33 11.35 -3.69 -6.51
N GLU A 34 11.43 -4.47 -7.58
CA GLU A 34 12.72 -4.95 -8.16
C GLU A 34 13.61 -3.80 -8.66
N GLU A 35 13.01 -2.67 -9.03
CA GLU A 35 13.68 -1.49 -9.54
C GLU A 35 14.36 -0.65 -8.42
N LEU A 36 14.04 -0.93 -7.14
CA LEU A 36 14.54 -0.19 -5.99
C LEU A 36 15.63 -0.97 -5.24
N ALA A 37 16.59 -0.25 -4.68
CA ALA A 37 17.67 -0.87 -3.92
C ALA A 37 17.15 -1.42 -2.57
N ALA A 38 17.39 -2.70 -2.33
CA ALA A 38 16.91 -3.41 -1.13
C ALA A 38 17.52 -2.88 0.18
N ASP A 39 18.75 -2.38 0.12
CA ASP A 39 19.52 -1.81 1.23
C ASP A 39 19.34 -0.29 1.38
N ALA A 40 18.57 0.35 0.48
CA ALA A 40 18.29 1.77 0.61
C ALA A 40 17.51 2.07 1.90
N ALA A 41 17.73 3.25 2.47
CA ALA A 41 16.88 3.77 3.52
C ALA A 41 15.46 3.94 2.95
N TRP A 42 14.49 3.21 3.49
CA TRP A 42 13.14 3.19 2.89
C TRP A 42 12.48 4.58 2.86
N VAL A 43 12.80 5.46 3.80
CA VAL A 43 12.30 6.84 3.84
C VAL A 43 12.77 7.69 2.65
N GLU A 44 13.89 7.34 2.03
CA GLU A 44 14.45 8.02 0.86
C GLU A 44 13.81 7.55 -0.46
N LEU A 45 13.17 6.39 -0.44
CA LEU A 45 12.52 5.82 -1.62
C LEU A 45 11.22 6.56 -1.95
N PRO A 46 10.81 6.58 -3.22
CA PRO A 46 9.47 7.00 -3.58
C PRO A 46 8.44 6.07 -2.96
N ILE A 47 7.55 6.59 -2.13
CA ILE A 47 6.47 5.85 -1.48
C ILE A 47 5.15 6.42 -1.98
N ALA A 48 4.26 5.57 -2.47
CA ALA A 48 2.89 5.93 -2.81
C ALA A 48 1.95 5.30 -1.78
N LEU A 49 1.36 6.11 -0.93
CA LEU A 49 0.29 5.68 -0.04
C LEU A 49 -1.05 5.89 -0.74
N ILE A 50 -1.82 4.83 -0.78
CA ILE A 50 -3.08 4.71 -1.51
C ILE A 50 -4.19 4.46 -0.50
N ASP A 51 -5.32 5.12 -0.70
CA ASP A 51 -6.56 4.89 0.04
C ASP A 51 -7.71 4.85 -0.95
N VAL A 52 -8.69 3.97 -0.75
CA VAL A 52 -9.84 3.85 -1.64
C VAL A 52 -11.16 3.85 -0.88
N GLU A 53 -12.15 4.60 -1.40
CA GLU A 53 -13.54 4.48 -0.99
C GLU A 53 -14.29 3.58 -1.98
N THR A 54 -15.26 2.81 -1.49
CA THR A 54 -15.84 1.69 -2.24
C THR A 54 -17.35 1.56 -2.02
N THR A 55 -18.04 0.87 -2.93
CA THR A 55 -19.48 0.56 -2.79
C THR A 55 -19.77 -0.48 -1.73
N GLY A 56 -18.75 -1.11 -1.12
CA GLY A 56 -18.89 -2.14 -0.11
C GLY A 56 -17.55 -2.74 0.27
N THR A 57 -17.54 -3.94 0.85
CA THR A 57 -16.29 -4.51 1.44
C THR A 57 -15.75 -5.73 0.70
N ASP A 58 -16.42 -6.22 -0.33
CA ASP A 58 -16.00 -7.38 -1.11
C ASP A 58 -15.49 -6.97 -2.50
N ALA A 59 -14.18 -6.93 -2.68
CA ALA A 59 -13.54 -6.55 -3.93
C ALA A 59 -13.92 -7.43 -5.15
N ALA A 60 -14.48 -8.62 -4.94
CA ALA A 60 -14.96 -9.47 -6.03
C ALA A 60 -16.21 -8.90 -6.69
N VAL A 61 -17.08 -8.22 -5.93
CA VAL A 61 -18.37 -7.72 -6.40
C VAL A 61 -18.51 -6.22 -6.28
N ASP A 62 -17.88 -5.59 -5.29
CA ASP A 62 -17.95 -4.14 -5.07
C ASP A 62 -16.95 -3.39 -5.95
N ARG A 63 -17.13 -2.08 -6.02
CA ARG A 63 -16.41 -1.20 -6.93
C ARG A 63 -15.80 -0.02 -6.17
N VAL A 64 -14.71 0.51 -6.69
CA VAL A 64 -14.11 1.75 -6.21
C VAL A 64 -14.96 2.94 -6.62
N VAL A 65 -15.12 3.93 -5.73
CA VAL A 65 -15.81 5.20 -5.97
C VAL A 65 -14.90 6.41 -5.84
N GLU A 66 -13.83 6.31 -5.03
CA GLU A 66 -12.80 7.34 -4.90
C GLU A 66 -11.43 6.68 -4.69
N ILE A 67 -10.38 7.30 -5.22
CA ILE A 67 -8.99 6.88 -5.01
C ILE A 67 -8.18 8.10 -4.62
N GLY A 68 -7.57 8.05 -3.44
CA GLY A 68 -6.60 9.03 -2.97
C GLY A 68 -5.20 8.45 -3.02
N ILE A 69 -4.24 9.24 -3.50
CA ILE A 69 -2.82 8.86 -3.53
C ILE A 69 -2.00 10.03 -2.99
N ALA A 70 -1.16 9.74 -2.00
CA ALA A 70 -0.14 10.64 -1.50
C ALA A 70 1.26 10.06 -1.77
N ILE A 71 2.15 10.86 -2.33
CA ILE A 71 3.51 10.42 -2.66
C ILE A 71 4.52 11.15 -1.78
N ALA A 72 5.40 10.38 -1.13
CA ALA A 72 6.58 10.91 -0.46
C ALA A 72 7.86 10.58 -1.26
N ARG A 73 8.83 11.50 -1.17
CA ARG A 73 10.22 11.31 -1.65
C ARG A 73 11.16 11.96 -0.63
N GLY A 74 12.20 11.25 -0.22
CA GLY A 74 13.13 11.77 0.78
C GLY A 74 12.46 12.09 2.13
N GLY A 75 11.41 11.35 2.49
CA GLY A 75 10.66 11.57 3.74
C GLY A 75 9.69 12.76 3.72
N GLU A 76 9.52 13.45 2.60
CA GLU A 76 8.60 14.58 2.43
C GLU A 76 7.48 14.25 1.47
N ILE A 77 6.25 14.70 1.76
CA ILE A 77 5.10 14.51 0.88
C ILE A 77 5.19 15.57 -0.23
N VAL A 78 5.35 15.09 -1.47
CA VAL A 78 5.58 15.94 -2.65
C VAL A 78 4.38 16.03 -3.57
N GLU A 79 3.45 15.07 -3.51
CA GLU A 79 2.30 15.04 -4.41
C GLU A 79 1.09 14.42 -3.73
N ARG A 80 -0.09 14.93 -4.09
CA ARG A 80 -1.40 14.38 -3.71
C ARG A 80 -2.29 14.39 -4.93
N ARG A 81 -3.02 13.29 -5.13
CA ARG A 81 -3.99 13.15 -6.21
C ARG A 81 -5.26 12.51 -5.68
N ASN A 82 -6.36 12.84 -6.32
CA ASN A 82 -7.66 12.28 -6.02
C ASN A 82 -8.46 12.08 -7.30
N TRP A 83 -9.14 10.95 -7.41
CA TRP A 83 -10.06 10.64 -8.49
C TRP A 83 -11.37 10.15 -7.92
N LEU A 84 -12.47 10.85 -8.25
CA LEU A 84 -13.80 10.25 -8.18
C LEU A 84 -13.98 9.34 -9.38
N VAL A 85 -14.58 8.18 -9.16
CA VAL A 85 -14.79 7.15 -10.16
C VAL A 85 -16.26 6.75 -10.18
N ASN A 86 -16.85 6.72 -11.37
CA ASN A 86 -18.19 6.17 -11.54
C ASN A 86 -18.12 4.63 -11.43
N PRO A 87 -18.72 4.02 -10.39
CA PRO A 87 -18.65 2.58 -10.18
C PRO A 87 -19.52 1.77 -11.17
N GLY A 88 -20.35 2.43 -12.00
CA GLY A 88 -21.28 1.79 -12.93
C GLY A 88 -22.43 1.04 -12.26
N ARG A 89 -22.67 1.32 -10.97
CA ARG A 89 -23.73 0.72 -10.14
C ARG A 89 -24.11 1.68 -9.01
N PRO A 90 -25.30 1.55 -8.42
CA PRO A 90 -25.69 2.36 -7.27
C PRO A 90 -24.75 2.17 -6.08
N ILE A 91 -24.47 3.26 -5.36
CA ILE A 91 -23.72 3.26 -4.11
C ILE A 91 -24.68 2.93 -2.97
N PRO A 92 -24.49 1.83 -2.24
CA PRO A 92 -25.34 1.51 -1.10
C PRO A 92 -25.27 2.60 -0.03
N LYS A 93 -26.43 2.83 0.64
CA LYS A 93 -26.53 3.85 1.67
C LYS A 93 -25.51 3.66 2.79
N GLU A 94 -25.23 2.41 3.16
CA GLU A 94 -24.28 2.04 4.20
C GLU A 94 -22.85 2.51 3.85
N ALA A 95 -22.46 2.42 2.59
CA ALA A 95 -21.17 2.91 2.09
C ALA A 95 -21.16 4.43 2.06
N SER A 96 -22.19 5.05 1.47
CA SER A 96 -22.36 6.51 1.41
C SER A 96 -22.45 7.16 2.80
N ASP A 97 -22.99 6.48 3.80
CA ASP A 97 -23.01 6.97 5.18
C ASP A 97 -21.60 7.06 5.79
N VAL A 98 -20.63 6.27 5.30
CA VAL A 98 -19.23 6.30 5.74
C VAL A 98 -18.47 7.41 5.01
N HIS A 99 -18.31 7.32 3.70
CA HIS A 99 -17.43 8.21 2.93
C HIS A 99 -18.14 9.46 2.37
N LYS A 100 -19.46 9.60 2.55
CA LYS A 100 -20.30 10.75 2.14
C LYS A 100 -20.37 10.98 0.62
N ILE A 101 -19.93 10.04 -0.20
CA ILE A 101 -20.04 10.11 -1.65
C ILE A 101 -21.36 9.45 -2.04
N THR A 102 -22.11 10.12 -2.91
CA THR A 102 -23.43 9.68 -3.41
C THR A 102 -23.36 9.38 -4.90
N ASP A 103 -24.43 8.77 -5.44
CA ASP A 103 -24.55 8.54 -6.88
C ASP A 103 -24.48 9.86 -7.67
N ASP A 104 -25.01 10.95 -7.11
CA ASP A 104 -24.96 12.28 -7.76
C ASP A 104 -23.52 12.82 -7.87
N ASP A 105 -22.65 12.51 -6.90
CA ASP A 105 -21.25 12.98 -6.92
C ASP A 105 -20.43 12.28 -7.99
N VAL A 106 -20.77 11.04 -8.33
CA VAL A 106 -19.97 10.21 -9.28
C VAL A 106 -20.64 10.01 -10.64
N LYS A 107 -21.86 10.53 -10.87
CA LYS A 107 -22.61 10.30 -12.11
C LYS A 107 -21.87 10.76 -13.36
N ASP A 108 -21.15 11.88 -13.26
CA ASP A 108 -20.38 12.48 -14.35
C ASP A 108 -18.87 12.15 -14.25
N ALA A 109 -18.47 11.36 -13.23
CA ALA A 109 -17.09 10.92 -13.07
C ALA A 109 -16.73 9.85 -14.12
N PRO A 110 -15.45 9.77 -14.53
CA PRO A 110 -15.00 8.71 -15.44
C PRO A 110 -15.10 7.34 -14.78
N PRO A 111 -15.29 6.26 -15.56
CA PRO A 111 -15.11 4.90 -15.04
C PRO A 111 -13.62 4.65 -14.71
N PHE A 112 -13.33 3.64 -13.86
CA PHE A 112 -11.97 3.33 -13.45
C PHE A 112 -11.02 3.09 -14.64
N ASP A 113 -11.49 2.44 -15.70
CA ASP A 113 -10.71 2.14 -16.92
C ASP A 113 -10.13 3.43 -17.57
N ALA A 114 -10.83 4.54 -17.50
CA ALA A 114 -10.40 5.81 -18.07
C ALA A 114 -9.28 6.50 -17.26
N VAL A 115 -9.12 6.19 -15.99
CA VAL A 115 -8.08 6.78 -15.09
C VAL A 115 -6.97 5.80 -14.76
N ALA A 116 -7.12 4.53 -15.13
CA ALA A 116 -6.21 3.45 -14.76
C ALA A 116 -4.77 3.68 -15.23
N GLU A 117 -4.57 4.21 -16.45
CA GLU A 117 -3.24 4.49 -17.00
C GLU A 117 -2.54 5.65 -16.26
N GLU A 118 -3.27 6.71 -15.94
CA GLU A 118 -2.74 7.84 -15.15
C GLU A 118 -2.32 7.38 -13.75
N ILE A 119 -3.18 6.58 -13.08
CA ILE A 119 -2.89 5.99 -11.78
C ILE A 119 -1.65 5.08 -11.87
N ALA A 120 -1.58 4.22 -12.88
CA ALA A 120 -0.44 3.34 -13.08
C ALA A 120 0.87 4.12 -13.30
N GLY A 121 0.82 5.21 -14.07
CA GLY A 121 1.94 6.11 -14.31
C GLY A 121 2.45 6.74 -13.01
N LEU A 122 1.53 7.23 -12.18
CA LEU A 122 1.86 7.84 -10.88
C LEU A 122 2.49 6.85 -9.89
N LEU A 123 2.02 5.60 -9.88
CA LEU A 123 2.50 4.52 -9.02
C LEU A 123 3.81 3.88 -9.54
N SER A 124 4.26 4.25 -10.74
CA SER A 124 5.46 3.67 -11.33
C SER A 124 6.71 4.01 -10.52
N GLY A 125 7.50 2.97 -10.18
CA GLY A 125 8.74 3.13 -9.42
C GLY A 125 8.54 3.49 -7.94
N CYS A 126 7.31 3.45 -7.41
CA CYS A 126 7.03 3.71 -6.01
C CYS A 126 6.89 2.41 -5.20
N VAL A 127 7.27 2.46 -3.94
CA VAL A 127 6.88 1.47 -2.93
C VAL A 127 5.40 1.67 -2.62
N PRO A 128 4.52 0.70 -2.89
CA PRO A 128 3.10 0.85 -2.57
C PRO A 128 2.87 0.70 -1.06
N ALA A 129 1.99 1.53 -0.52
CA ALA A 129 1.58 1.48 0.88
C ALA A 129 0.09 1.81 1.02
N ALA A 130 -0.55 1.32 2.09
CA ALA A 130 -1.90 1.70 2.50
C ALA A 130 -2.12 1.40 3.98
N TYR A 131 -3.03 2.11 4.63
CA TYR A 131 -3.41 1.85 6.01
C TYR A 131 -4.47 0.74 6.06
N ASN A 132 -4.11 -0.46 6.50
CA ASN A 132 -4.86 -1.71 6.31
C ASN A 132 -4.77 -2.22 4.85
N ALA A 133 -3.57 -2.25 4.33
CA ALA A 133 -3.23 -2.45 2.92
C ALA A 133 -3.90 -3.65 2.21
N ALA A 134 -4.35 -4.66 2.95
CA ALA A 134 -5.06 -5.80 2.36
C ALA A 134 -6.35 -5.39 1.64
N PHE A 135 -7.05 -4.38 2.15
CA PHE A 135 -8.29 -3.85 1.60
C PHE A 135 -8.02 -3.13 0.27
N ASP A 136 -7.22 -2.07 0.31
CA ASP A 136 -6.94 -1.22 -0.85
C ASP A 136 -6.30 -2.01 -1.99
N ARG A 137 -5.36 -2.88 -1.63
CA ARG A 137 -4.69 -3.79 -2.58
C ARG A 137 -5.69 -4.72 -3.28
N ALA A 138 -6.67 -5.26 -2.55
CA ALA A 138 -7.68 -6.16 -3.12
C ALA A 138 -8.57 -5.41 -4.12
N PHE A 139 -9.07 -4.23 -3.73
CA PHE A 139 -9.92 -3.42 -4.59
C PHE A 139 -9.19 -2.90 -5.83
N LEU A 140 -8.00 -2.32 -5.65
CA LEU A 140 -7.22 -1.82 -6.77
C LEU A 140 -6.82 -2.94 -7.75
N GLY A 141 -6.44 -4.10 -7.20
CA GLY A 141 -6.14 -5.29 -7.99
C GLY A 141 -7.35 -5.82 -8.76
N ALA A 142 -8.55 -5.77 -8.17
CA ALA A 142 -9.79 -6.18 -8.82
C ALA A 142 -10.19 -5.19 -9.93
N GLU A 143 -10.07 -3.88 -9.70
CA GLU A 143 -10.35 -2.88 -10.73
C GLU A 143 -9.40 -3.02 -11.92
N ILE A 144 -8.09 -3.14 -11.69
CA ILE A 144 -7.10 -3.37 -12.77
C ILE A 144 -7.39 -4.67 -13.54
N ALA A 145 -7.82 -5.73 -12.86
CA ALA A 145 -8.17 -6.98 -13.54
C ALA A 145 -9.42 -6.87 -14.43
N ARG A 146 -10.27 -5.88 -14.18
CA ARG A 146 -11.48 -5.58 -14.98
C ARG A 146 -11.18 -4.64 -16.16
N THR A 147 -10.05 -3.92 -16.13
CA THR A 147 -9.69 -3.00 -17.22
C THR A 147 -9.16 -3.75 -18.44
N SER A 148 -9.33 -3.14 -19.62
CA SER A 148 -8.71 -3.60 -20.86
C SER A 148 -7.22 -3.21 -20.95
N ALA A 149 -6.76 -2.34 -20.07
CA ALA A 149 -5.39 -1.79 -20.03
C ALA A 149 -4.39 -2.73 -19.32
N ALA A 150 -4.36 -4.02 -19.68
CA ALA A 150 -3.32 -4.92 -19.22
C ALA A 150 -1.95 -4.51 -19.80
N SER A 151 -1.24 -3.66 -19.07
CA SER A 151 0.13 -3.26 -19.43
C SER A 151 1.07 -4.46 -19.34
N SER A 152 1.99 -4.56 -20.29
CA SER A 152 3.05 -5.58 -20.31
C SER A 152 4.03 -5.44 -19.12
N ALA A 153 4.04 -4.29 -18.45
CA ALA A 153 4.85 -4.01 -17.26
C ALA A 153 4.02 -3.20 -16.24
N PRO A 154 3.17 -3.87 -15.43
CA PRO A 154 2.31 -3.18 -14.48
C PRO A 154 3.12 -2.43 -13.41
N ALA A 155 2.59 -1.30 -12.95
CA ALA A 155 3.16 -0.58 -11.81
C ALA A 155 3.33 -1.50 -10.58
N PRO A 156 4.30 -1.22 -9.67
CA PRO A 156 4.58 -2.08 -8.53
C PRO A 156 3.34 -2.43 -7.69
N ALA A 157 2.42 -1.48 -7.50
CA ALA A 157 1.18 -1.69 -6.77
C ALA A 157 0.27 -2.80 -7.36
N PHE A 158 0.37 -3.05 -8.66
CA PHE A 158 -0.45 -4.07 -9.35
C PHE A 158 0.25 -5.43 -9.48
N ARG A 159 1.51 -5.53 -9.04
CA ARG A 159 2.28 -6.79 -9.09
C ARG A 159 1.95 -7.63 -7.87
N ARG A 160 1.52 -8.88 -8.09
CA ARG A 160 1.25 -9.83 -7.00
C ARG A 160 2.49 -10.17 -6.17
N SER A 161 3.68 -10.05 -6.76
CA SER A 161 4.96 -10.33 -6.11
C SER A 161 5.42 -9.22 -5.17
N VAL A 162 4.87 -8.00 -5.27
CA VAL A 162 5.26 -6.85 -4.44
C VAL A 162 4.37 -6.78 -3.20
N ASP A 163 5.00 -6.62 -2.04
CA ASP A 163 4.28 -6.36 -0.80
C ASP A 163 4.04 -4.88 -0.62
N TRP A 164 2.86 -4.56 -0.12
CA TRP A 164 2.54 -3.21 0.28
C TRP A 164 2.99 -2.95 1.71
N VAL A 165 3.53 -1.78 1.97
CA VAL A 165 3.83 -1.34 3.33
C VAL A 165 2.53 -0.93 4.02
N ASP A 166 2.32 -1.44 5.24
CA ASP A 166 1.08 -1.23 6.00
C ASP A 166 1.38 -0.56 7.34
N PRO A 167 1.14 0.76 7.48
CA PRO A 167 1.35 1.46 8.74
C PRO A 167 0.51 0.92 9.89
N LEU A 168 -0.63 0.26 9.64
CA LEU A 168 -1.45 -0.35 10.68
C LEU A 168 -0.73 -1.50 11.38
N VAL A 169 0.06 -2.29 10.65
CA VAL A 169 0.89 -3.37 11.24
C VAL A 169 1.86 -2.78 12.25
N TRP A 170 2.51 -1.67 11.89
CA TRP A 170 3.44 -0.96 12.75
C TRP A 170 2.74 -0.24 13.91
N ALA A 171 1.58 0.37 13.68
CA ALA A 171 0.79 0.98 14.76
C ALA A 171 0.38 -0.06 15.82
N ARG A 172 0.03 -1.27 15.41
CA ARG A 172 -0.27 -2.37 16.34
C ARG A 172 0.94 -2.79 17.15
N GLU A 173 2.11 -2.84 16.55
CA GLU A 173 3.36 -3.20 17.22
C GLU A 173 3.84 -2.10 18.17
N LEU A 174 3.83 -0.87 17.72
CA LEU A 174 4.42 0.25 18.46
C LEU A 174 3.52 0.80 19.56
N GLN A 175 2.20 0.61 19.42
CA GLN A 175 1.18 1.15 20.33
C GLN A 175 0.34 0.04 20.98
N GLN A 176 0.97 -1.03 21.46
CA GLN A 176 0.29 -2.24 21.98
C GLN A 176 -0.70 -1.93 23.13
N GLY A 177 -0.43 -0.93 23.98
CA GLY A 177 -1.29 -0.52 25.09
C GLY A 177 -2.55 0.23 24.70
N GLU A 178 -2.68 0.68 23.45
CA GLU A 178 -3.80 1.51 23.02
C GLU A 178 -5.03 0.66 22.68
N ARG A 179 -6.23 1.23 22.90
CA ARG A 179 -7.50 0.53 22.60
C ARG A 179 -7.81 0.46 21.10
N SER A 180 -7.51 1.53 20.39
CA SER A 180 -7.81 1.64 18.94
C SER A 180 -6.55 1.95 18.14
N ARG A 181 -6.48 1.38 16.96
CA ARG A 181 -5.48 1.68 15.92
C ARG A 181 -6.17 2.15 14.63
N ALA A 182 -7.38 2.70 14.75
CA ALA A 182 -8.00 3.41 13.62
C ALA A 182 -7.11 4.58 13.22
N LEU A 183 -7.06 4.92 11.92
CA LEU A 183 -6.17 5.94 11.39
C LEU A 183 -6.28 7.26 12.14
N GLY A 184 -7.50 7.77 12.34
CA GLY A 184 -7.74 9.03 13.04
C GLY A 184 -7.21 9.03 14.48
N GLU A 185 -7.35 7.90 15.21
CA GLU A 185 -6.84 7.76 16.57
C GLU A 185 -5.31 7.73 16.63
N VAL A 186 -4.68 7.02 15.67
CA VAL A 186 -3.22 6.98 15.57
C VAL A 186 -2.67 8.34 15.14
N ALA A 187 -3.29 9.00 14.18
CA ALA A 187 -2.93 10.33 13.71
C ALA A 187 -3.01 11.35 14.87
N ALA A 188 -4.12 11.37 15.63
CA ALA A 188 -4.31 12.26 16.77
C ALA A 188 -3.21 12.08 17.85
N ARG A 189 -2.85 10.82 18.20
CA ARG A 189 -1.77 10.54 19.16
C ARG A 189 -0.40 11.00 18.68
N LEU A 190 -0.19 11.03 17.36
CA LEU A 190 1.05 11.52 16.74
C LEU A 190 1.04 13.02 16.44
N GLY A 191 -0.05 13.74 16.79
CA GLY A 191 -0.19 15.17 16.51
C GLY A 191 -0.40 15.48 15.02
N ILE A 192 -0.92 14.53 14.25
CA ILE A 192 -1.22 14.67 12.82
C ILE A 192 -2.69 15.03 12.66
N SER A 193 -2.96 16.16 12.00
CA SER A 193 -4.33 16.59 11.68
C SER A 193 -4.92 15.71 10.57
N LEU A 194 -6.19 15.33 10.72
CA LEU A 194 -7.02 14.69 9.72
C LEU A 194 -8.33 15.47 9.64
N GLU A 195 -8.41 16.41 8.69
CA GLU A 195 -9.49 17.40 8.66
C GLU A 195 -10.80 16.84 8.06
N ASN A 196 -10.69 16.04 7.00
CA ASN A 196 -11.84 15.47 6.29
C ASN A 196 -11.72 13.94 6.25
N ALA A 197 -11.85 13.29 7.42
CA ALA A 197 -11.86 11.83 7.49
C ALA A 197 -12.91 11.23 6.52
N HIS A 198 -12.57 10.10 5.92
CA HIS A 198 -13.36 9.40 4.89
C HIS A 198 -13.42 10.14 3.54
N ARG A 199 -12.36 10.89 3.22
CA ARG A 199 -12.01 11.32 1.87
C ARG A 199 -10.66 10.71 1.53
N ALA A 200 -10.62 9.92 0.48
CA ALA A 200 -9.46 9.10 0.15
C ALA A 200 -8.14 9.89 0.07
N SER A 201 -8.15 11.14 -0.44
CA SER A 201 -6.94 11.96 -0.49
C SER A 201 -6.42 12.40 0.88
N ASP A 202 -7.34 12.72 1.81
CA ASP A 202 -6.99 13.21 3.13
C ASP A 202 -6.54 12.03 4.02
N ASP A 203 -7.20 10.88 3.87
CA ASP A 203 -6.83 9.64 4.56
C ASP A 203 -5.47 9.13 4.04
N ALA A 204 -5.21 9.17 2.73
CA ALA A 204 -3.91 8.85 2.16
C ALA A 204 -2.78 9.78 2.68
N ASP A 205 -3.00 11.10 2.74
CA ASP A 205 -2.02 12.03 3.29
C ASP A 205 -1.75 11.76 4.77
N ALA A 206 -2.81 11.61 5.57
CA ALA A 206 -2.69 11.34 7.00
C ALA A 206 -1.99 9.99 7.27
N ALA A 207 -2.34 8.94 6.53
CA ALA A 207 -1.72 7.63 6.65
C ALA A 207 -0.23 7.64 6.27
N LEU A 208 0.14 8.43 5.24
CA LEU A 208 1.54 8.60 4.87
C LEU A 208 2.33 9.35 5.96
N ARG A 209 1.76 10.41 6.55
CA ARG A 209 2.34 11.10 7.71
C ARG A 209 2.49 10.18 8.90
N VAL A 210 1.48 9.35 9.18
CA VAL A 210 1.54 8.32 10.23
C VAL A 210 2.67 7.34 9.95
N MET A 211 2.80 6.84 8.72
CA MET A 211 3.88 5.93 8.34
C MET A 211 5.25 6.55 8.58
N LEU A 212 5.47 7.78 8.14
CA LEU A 212 6.73 8.49 8.32
C LEU A 212 7.03 8.77 9.82
N ALA A 213 6.01 9.10 10.61
CA ALA A 213 6.15 9.34 12.05
C ALA A 213 6.48 8.04 12.81
N LEU A 214 5.75 6.96 12.57
CA LEU A 214 6.03 5.63 13.15
C LEU A 214 7.42 5.13 12.76
N GLY A 215 7.85 5.42 11.54
CA GLY A 215 9.17 5.06 11.03
C GLY A 215 10.35 5.69 11.76
N ARG A 216 10.12 6.69 12.62
CA ARG A 216 11.18 7.28 13.48
C ARG A 216 11.52 6.41 14.69
N ASP A 217 10.62 5.51 15.09
CA ASP A 217 10.86 4.59 16.21
C ASP A 217 12.05 3.67 15.92
N VAL A 218 12.89 3.43 16.92
CA VAL A 218 14.11 2.60 16.77
C VAL A 218 13.82 1.14 16.44
N ARG A 219 12.60 0.67 16.74
CA ARG A 219 12.14 -0.69 16.44
C ARG A 219 11.81 -0.89 14.96
N VAL A 220 11.59 0.20 14.21
CA VAL A 220 11.32 0.13 12.77
C VAL A 220 12.64 0.05 12.00
N PRO A 221 12.85 -1.02 11.21
CA PRO A 221 14.06 -1.18 10.41
C PRO A 221 14.28 0.00 9.44
N ARG A 222 15.52 0.33 9.18
CA ARG A 222 15.89 1.48 8.36
C ARG A 222 15.96 1.16 6.87
N THR A 223 16.34 -0.06 6.51
CA THR A 223 16.44 -0.47 5.10
C THR A 223 15.13 -1.04 4.58
N TYR A 224 14.89 -0.90 3.28
CA TYR A 224 13.65 -1.33 2.64
C TYR A 224 13.42 -2.83 2.78
N ALA A 225 14.44 -3.65 2.52
CA ALA A 225 14.30 -5.09 2.68
C ALA A 225 13.97 -5.49 4.13
N ALA A 226 14.65 -4.92 5.11
CA ALA A 226 14.42 -5.24 6.51
C ALA A 226 13.03 -4.77 6.98
N LEU A 227 12.55 -3.61 6.50
CA LEU A 227 11.19 -3.13 6.78
C LEU A 227 10.13 -4.13 6.30
N VAL A 228 10.20 -4.55 5.04
CA VAL A 228 9.22 -5.48 4.44
C VAL A 228 9.26 -6.84 5.11
N GLN A 229 10.44 -7.37 5.40
CA GLN A 229 10.59 -8.67 6.08
C GLN A 229 10.04 -8.64 7.50
N GLU A 230 10.38 -7.61 8.27
CA GLU A 230 9.89 -7.49 9.65
C GLU A 230 8.37 -7.24 9.67
N GLN A 231 7.84 -6.43 8.77
CA GLN A 231 6.39 -6.26 8.63
C GLN A 231 5.68 -7.59 8.37
N ARG A 232 6.23 -8.46 7.51
CA ARG A 232 5.66 -9.80 7.27
C ARG A 232 5.62 -10.62 8.55
N ARG A 233 6.73 -10.65 9.29
CA ARG A 233 6.82 -11.37 10.56
C ARG A 233 5.77 -10.87 11.54
N LEU A 234 5.65 -9.55 11.71
CA LEU A 234 4.67 -8.91 12.57
C LEU A 234 3.22 -9.20 12.13
N ALA A 235 2.94 -9.08 10.85
CA ALA A 235 1.60 -9.34 10.31
C ALA A 235 1.15 -10.79 10.55
N MET A 236 2.06 -11.76 10.40
CA MET A 236 1.80 -13.17 10.71
C MET A 236 1.52 -13.36 12.21
N ALA A 237 2.37 -12.84 13.09
CA ALA A 237 2.17 -12.93 14.54
C ALA A 237 0.84 -12.30 14.99
N GLN A 238 0.52 -11.10 14.48
CA GLN A 238 -0.75 -10.42 14.75
C GLN A 238 -1.98 -11.19 14.22
N ALA A 239 -1.83 -11.89 13.09
CA ALA A 239 -2.90 -12.73 12.55
C ALA A 239 -3.16 -13.96 13.44
N ASP A 240 -2.11 -14.61 13.93
CA ASP A 240 -2.22 -15.77 14.81
C ASP A 240 -2.83 -15.37 16.17
N GLU A 241 -2.40 -14.25 16.73
CA GLU A 241 -3.00 -13.71 17.96
C GLU A 241 -4.50 -13.44 17.82
N ARG A 242 -4.93 -12.83 16.72
CA ARG A 242 -6.37 -12.60 16.43
C ARG A 242 -7.15 -13.90 16.30
N ARG A 243 -6.54 -14.95 15.73
CA ARG A 243 -7.17 -16.28 15.65
C ARG A 243 -7.35 -16.87 17.05
N LEU A 244 -6.32 -16.85 17.87
CA LEU A 244 -6.38 -17.38 19.24
C LEU A 244 -7.41 -16.65 20.11
N ASN A 245 -7.53 -15.31 19.97
CA ASN A 245 -8.50 -14.53 20.73
C ASN A 245 -9.97 -14.73 20.30
N LYS A 246 -10.22 -15.26 19.10
CA LYS A 246 -11.59 -15.63 18.67
C LYS A 246 -12.11 -16.93 19.33
N TRP A 247 -11.21 -17.71 19.90
CA TRP A 247 -11.53 -19.01 20.55
C TRP A 247 -11.56 -18.92 22.08
N ARG A 248 -11.33 -17.73 22.65
CA ARG A 248 -11.48 -17.40 24.07
C ARG A 248 -12.75 -16.60 24.32
#